data_17da06dd9b6a7042a1c2499b9a5af12d
#
_entry.id   17da06dd9b6a7042a1c2499b9a5af12d
#
_cell.length_a   1.000
_cell.length_b   1.000
_cell.length_c   1.000
_cell.angle_alpha   90.00
_cell.angle_beta   90.00
_cell.angle_gamma   90.00
#
_symmetry.space_group_name_H-M   'P 1'
#
loop_
_entity.id
_entity.type
_entity.pdbx_description
1 polymer ?
#
loop_
_entity_poly.entity_id
_entity_poly.type
_entity_poly.pdbx_seq_one_letter_code
_entity_poly.pdbx_strand_id
1 'polypeptide(L)'
;MQKITPNLWFDREAKEAAEFYVSLFPDSEISNVTTLHNTPSGDTDIVSFELLGKPFMAISAGPLFKFNPSVSFFVNFDPSKDKNAREHLDRLWEKLSTGGMALMPLQQYPFSERYGWVQDKYGLSWQLFLANPKGEERPFIIPSLMFVGKVSGKAEEAINFYLSVFKNSKLGFVARYSKGQEPDKEGTVMFSNFIIENQLFAAIDSARMHDFGFNEAISFIVNCDTQEELDYYWGKLL
;
A
#
# COMPACT_ATOMS: atom_id res chain seq x y z
N MET A 1 13.32 -8.10 12.35
CA MET A 1 12.56 -8.28 11.07
C MET A 1 11.27 -7.48 11.15
N GLN A 2 10.81 -6.84 10.06
CA GLN A 2 9.52 -6.17 10.01
C GLN A 2 8.40 -7.21 10.15
N LYS A 3 7.40 -6.94 11.01
CA LYS A 3 6.36 -7.93 11.33
C LYS A 3 5.39 -8.18 10.18
N ILE A 4 5.05 -7.14 9.41
CA ILE A 4 4.09 -7.22 8.31
C ILE A 4 4.78 -6.81 7.02
N THR A 5 4.80 -7.71 6.04
CA THR A 5 5.46 -7.52 4.74
C THR A 5 4.42 -7.56 3.62
N PRO A 6 4.29 -6.51 2.79
CA PRO A 6 3.45 -6.56 1.60
C PRO A 6 3.93 -7.64 0.63
N ASN A 7 2.99 -8.44 0.11
CA ASN A 7 3.22 -9.44 -0.91
C ASN A 7 2.40 -9.12 -2.16
N LEU A 8 3.05 -9.09 -3.31
CA LEU A 8 2.53 -8.65 -4.59
C LEU A 8 2.41 -9.85 -5.54
N TRP A 9 1.21 -10.09 -6.04
CA TRP A 9 0.92 -11.17 -6.98
C TRP A 9 1.03 -10.68 -8.42
N PHE A 10 1.95 -11.25 -9.18
CA PHE A 10 2.12 -10.99 -10.61
C PHE A 10 1.75 -12.24 -11.43
N ASP A 11 1.41 -12.06 -12.70
CA ASP A 11 1.28 -13.20 -13.62
C ASP A 11 2.65 -13.89 -13.77
N ARG A 12 3.62 -13.20 -14.35
CA ARG A 12 4.99 -13.73 -14.58
C ARG A 12 6.09 -12.71 -14.30
N GLU A 13 5.72 -11.48 -14.01
CA GLU A 13 6.60 -10.32 -14.02
C GLU A 13 7.21 -9.98 -12.66
N ALA A 14 7.09 -10.84 -11.62
CA ALA A 14 7.53 -10.52 -10.26
C ALA A 14 8.98 -10.05 -10.19
N LYS A 15 9.90 -10.72 -10.89
CA LYS A 15 11.32 -10.33 -10.93
C LYS A 15 11.54 -9.02 -11.69
N GLU A 16 10.96 -8.89 -12.89
CA GLU A 16 11.06 -7.66 -13.69
C GLU A 16 10.47 -6.46 -12.92
N ALA A 17 9.32 -6.65 -12.27
CA ALA A 17 8.68 -5.61 -11.47
C ALA A 17 9.53 -5.23 -10.25
N ALA A 18 10.12 -6.19 -9.53
CA ALA A 18 11.03 -5.91 -8.43
C ALA A 18 12.27 -5.15 -8.90
N GLU A 19 12.90 -5.55 -10.02
CA GLU A 19 14.03 -4.83 -10.65
C GLU A 19 13.63 -3.39 -11.02
N PHE A 20 12.44 -3.21 -11.58
CA PHE A 20 11.91 -1.89 -11.88
C PHE A 20 11.76 -1.05 -10.61
N TYR A 21 11.09 -1.57 -9.56
CA TYR A 21 10.86 -0.82 -8.34
C TYR A 21 12.17 -0.44 -7.62
N VAL A 22 13.12 -1.36 -7.47
CA VAL A 22 14.42 -1.03 -6.85
C VAL A 22 15.20 0.01 -7.65
N SER A 23 14.99 0.11 -8.96
CA SER A 23 15.58 1.17 -9.79
C SER A 23 14.99 2.55 -9.59
N LEU A 24 13.77 2.63 -9.00
CA LEU A 24 13.05 3.89 -8.78
C LEU A 24 13.42 4.57 -7.46
N PHE A 25 13.76 3.78 -6.44
CA PHE A 25 13.98 4.27 -5.08
C PHE A 25 15.45 4.14 -4.70
N PRO A 26 16.04 5.13 -4.03
CA PRO A 26 17.39 4.99 -3.48
C PRO A 26 17.39 3.94 -2.35
N ASP A 27 18.58 3.45 -2.00
CA ASP A 27 18.76 2.48 -0.89
C ASP A 27 17.79 1.29 -0.97
N SER A 28 17.65 0.74 -2.18
CA SER A 28 16.71 -0.33 -2.52
C SER A 28 17.43 -1.45 -3.24
N GLU A 29 17.13 -2.70 -2.90
CA GLU A 29 17.78 -3.86 -3.46
C GLU A 29 16.86 -5.09 -3.53
N ILE A 30 17.22 -6.03 -4.40
CA ILE A 30 16.65 -7.38 -4.38
C ILE A 30 17.52 -8.21 -3.42
N SER A 31 16.91 -8.67 -2.33
CA SER A 31 17.61 -9.45 -1.30
C SER A 31 17.65 -10.94 -1.59
N ASN A 32 16.64 -11.48 -2.29
CA ASN A 32 16.59 -12.90 -2.64
C ASN A 32 15.66 -13.17 -3.83
N VAL A 33 16.02 -14.18 -4.64
CA VAL A 33 15.13 -14.73 -5.68
C VAL A 33 15.17 -16.26 -5.54
N THR A 34 14.00 -16.87 -5.40
CA THR A 34 13.83 -18.33 -5.32
C THR A 34 12.79 -18.75 -6.34
N THR A 35 13.11 -19.78 -7.14
CA THR A 35 12.14 -20.39 -8.06
C THR A 35 11.57 -21.67 -7.45
N LEU A 36 10.26 -21.71 -7.27
CA LEU A 36 9.53 -22.92 -6.93
C LEU A 36 9.15 -23.65 -8.22
N HIS A 37 9.54 -24.91 -8.31
CA HIS A 37 9.23 -25.74 -9.48
C HIS A 37 7.95 -26.55 -9.28
N ASN A 38 7.25 -26.87 -10.38
CA ASN A 38 6.07 -27.71 -10.40
C ASN A 38 4.90 -27.20 -9.54
N THR A 39 4.72 -25.87 -9.47
CA THR A 39 3.50 -25.30 -8.85
C THR A 39 2.30 -25.45 -9.80
N PRO A 40 1.05 -25.26 -9.34
CA PRO A 40 -0.11 -25.25 -10.22
C PRO A 40 -0.04 -24.21 -11.36
N SER A 41 0.75 -23.13 -11.18
CA SER A 41 0.98 -22.09 -12.18
C SER A 41 2.25 -22.31 -13.01
N GLY A 42 2.92 -23.46 -12.88
CA GLY A 42 4.24 -23.75 -13.45
C GLY A 42 5.38 -23.38 -12.50
N ASP A 43 6.53 -23.01 -13.06
CA ASP A 43 7.63 -22.48 -12.25
C ASP A 43 7.28 -21.05 -11.77
N THR A 44 7.42 -20.84 -10.48
CA THR A 44 6.98 -19.63 -9.79
C THR A 44 8.18 -18.94 -9.12
N ASP A 45 8.50 -17.73 -9.55
CA ASP A 45 9.51 -16.92 -8.88
C ASP A 45 8.93 -16.22 -7.66
N ILE A 46 9.63 -16.36 -6.54
CA ILE A 46 9.41 -15.58 -5.31
C ILE A 46 10.61 -14.63 -5.18
N VAL A 47 10.33 -13.35 -5.13
CA VAL A 47 11.32 -12.28 -5.06
C VAL A 47 11.14 -11.50 -3.77
N SER A 48 12.16 -11.50 -2.92
CA SER A 48 12.23 -10.62 -1.75
C SER A 48 13.07 -9.39 -2.12
N PHE A 49 12.56 -8.21 -1.84
CA PHE A 49 13.24 -6.95 -2.13
C PHE A 49 12.92 -5.89 -1.08
N GLU A 50 13.74 -4.86 -1.03
CA GLU A 50 13.55 -3.73 -0.14
C GLU A 50 13.44 -2.42 -0.94
N LEU A 51 12.52 -1.56 -0.52
CA LEU A 51 12.38 -0.20 -1.02
C LEU A 51 12.59 0.76 0.15
N LEU A 52 13.71 1.49 0.15
CA LEU A 52 14.07 2.40 1.25
C LEU A 52 14.05 1.70 2.62
N GLY A 53 14.62 0.50 2.68
CA GLY A 53 14.65 -0.33 3.88
C GLY A 53 13.30 -0.91 4.30
N LYS A 54 12.27 -0.84 3.45
CA LYS A 54 10.97 -1.51 3.68
C LYS A 54 10.92 -2.80 2.89
N PRO A 55 10.76 -3.97 3.54
CA PRO A 55 10.66 -5.24 2.86
C PRO A 55 9.36 -5.38 2.08
N PHE A 56 9.48 -5.97 0.92
CA PHE A 56 8.41 -6.42 0.05
C PHE A 56 8.69 -7.84 -0.43
N MET A 57 7.64 -8.56 -0.77
CA MET A 57 7.73 -9.81 -1.49
C MET A 57 6.90 -9.70 -2.78
N ALA A 58 7.36 -10.34 -3.84
CA ALA A 58 6.60 -10.51 -5.07
C ALA A 58 6.62 -11.98 -5.50
N ILE A 59 5.53 -12.43 -6.12
CA ILE A 59 5.38 -13.81 -6.59
C ILE A 59 4.82 -13.82 -8.01
N SER A 60 5.42 -14.66 -8.90
CA SER A 60 4.91 -14.94 -10.24
C SER A 60 3.98 -16.16 -10.18
N ALA A 61 2.71 -15.97 -9.88
CA ALA A 61 1.78 -17.07 -9.58
C ALA A 61 0.60 -17.19 -10.57
N GLY A 62 0.73 -16.60 -11.77
CA GLY A 62 -0.26 -16.68 -12.84
C GLY A 62 -1.31 -15.57 -12.83
N PRO A 63 -2.17 -15.52 -13.84
CA PRO A 63 -3.03 -14.37 -14.16
C PRO A 63 -4.33 -14.30 -13.33
N LEU A 64 -4.45 -15.06 -12.23
CA LEU A 64 -5.69 -15.22 -11.49
C LEU A 64 -6.16 -13.91 -10.84
N PHE A 65 -5.23 -13.15 -10.28
CA PHE A 65 -5.51 -11.87 -9.63
C PHE A 65 -4.79 -10.73 -10.33
N LYS A 66 -5.42 -9.55 -10.32
CA LYS A 66 -4.85 -8.31 -10.88
C LYS A 66 -4.89 -7.21 -9.84
N PHE A 67 -3.85 -6.39 -9.82
CA PHE A 67 -3.82 -5.20 -8.99
C PHE A 67 -4.97 -4.25 -9.33
N ASN A 68 -5.44 -3.58 -8.30
CA ASN A 68 -6.45 -2.54 -8.42
C ASN A 68 -6.26 -1.49 -7.31
N PRO A 69 -6.95 -0.34 -7.36
CA PRO A 69 -6.75 0.74 -6.40
C PRO A 69 -7.24 0.49 -4.97
N SER A 70 -7.86 -0.67 -4.65
CA SER A 70 -8.32 -0.96 -3.29
C SER A 70 -7.17 -1.04 -2.28
N VAL A 71 -5.99 -1.46 -2.75
CA VAL A 71 -4.74 -1.34 -1.98
C VAL A 71 -3.75 -0.53 -2.80
N SER A 72 -3.16 0.48 -2.19
CA SER A 72 -2.16 1.35 -2.79
C SER A 72 -1.04 1.65 -1.80
N PHE A 73 0.03 2.28 -2.26
CA PHE A 73 1.13 2.71 -1.40
C PHE A 73 1.30 4.22 -1.50
N PHE A 74 1.15 4.93 -0.37
CA PHE A 74 1.61 6.30 -0.27
C PHE A 74 3.13 6.35 -0.32
N VAL A 75 3.66 7.31 -1.06
CA VAL A 75 5.07 7.67 -1.10
C VAL A 75 5.17 9.12 -0.64
N ASN A 76 5.68 9.32 0.58
CA ASN A 76 5.72 10.62 1.23
C ASN A 76 7.07 11.31 0.98
N PHE A 77 7.04 12.46 0.36
CA PHE A 77 8.20 13.33 0.14
C PHE A 77 8.16 14.48 1.15
N ASP A 78 9.14 14.55 2.04
CA ASP A 78 9.17 15.53 3.12
C ASP A 78 10.22 16.63 2.85
N PRO A 79 9.76 17.87 2.55
CA PRO A 79 10.66 18.99 2.28
C PRO A 79 11.50 19.41 3.49
N SER A 80 11.15 19.01 4.71
CA SER A 80 11.97 19.27 5.90
C SER A 80 13.22 18.39 5.96
N LYS A 81 13.18 17.23 5.31
CA LYS A 81 14.28 16.24 5.25
C LYS A 81 15.05 16.29 3.94
N ASP A 82 14.35 16.61 2.84
CA ASP A 82 14.92 16.68 1.50
C ASP A 82 14.52 17.97 0.82
N LYS A 83 15.50 18.86 0.59
CA LYS A 83 15.28 20.14 -0.09
C LYS A 83 14.74 19.99 -1.51
N ASN A 84 15.00 18.84 -2.14
CA ASN A 84 14.57 18.51 -3.50
C ASN A 84 13.35 17.57 -3.51
N ALA A 85 12.64 17.44 -2.38
CA ALA A 85 11.50 16.52 -2.21
C ALA A 85 10.48 16.65 -3.36
N ARG A 86 10.15 17.86 -3.78
CA ARG A 86 9.22 18.11 -4.89
C ARG A 86 9.76 17.59 -6.23
N GLU A 87 11.02 17.85 -6.53
CA GLU A 87 11.66 17.39 -7.77
C GLU A 87 11.80 15.87 -7.80
N HIS A 88 12.10 15.25 -6.65
CA HIS A 88 12.16 13.79 -6.53
C HIS A 88 10.78 13.16 -6.72
N LEU A 89 9.72 13.79 -6.17
CA LEU A 89 8.34 13.39 -6.38
C LEU A 89 7.97 13.46 -7.88
N ASP A 90 8.24 14.59 -8.53
CA ASP A 90 7.92 14.79 -9.94
C ASP A 90 8.65 13.77 -10.83
N ARG A 91 9.92 13.48 -10.56
CA ARG A 91 10.69 12.46 -11.28
C ARG A 91 10.14 11.04 -11.06
N LEU A 92 9.74 10.71 -9.84
CA LEU A 92 9.13 9.40 -9.58
C LEU A 92 7.78 9.27 -10.29
N TRP A 93 6.98 10.35 -10.29
CA TRP A 93 5.73 10.40 -11.04
C TRP A 93 5.92 10.10 -12.52
N GLU A 94 6.88 10.76 -13.17
CA GLU A 94 7.18 10.54 -14.59
C GLU A 94 7.50 9.07 -14.89
N LYS A 95 8.31 8.44 -14.04
CA LYS A 95 8.68 7.04 -14.19
C LYS A 95 7.50 6.08 -13.97
N LEU A 96 6.71 6.29 -12.92
CA LEU A 96 5.56 5.43 -12.61
C LEU A 96 4.42 5.60 -13.62
N SER A 97 4.21 6.80 -14.16
CA SER A 97 3.17 7.07 -15.14
C SER A 97 3.50 6.59 -16.55
N THR A 98 4.77 6.31 -16.84
CA THR A 98 5.20 5.77 -18.14
C THR A 98 4.67 4.35 -18.33
N GLY A 99 3.75 4.17 -19.29
CA GLY A 99 3.03 2.92 -19.52
C GLY A 99 1.94 2.61 -18.49
N GLY A 100 1.72 3.52 -17.54
CA GLY A 100 0.72 3.45 -16.51
C GLY A 100 -0.51 4.32 -16.79
N MET A 101 -1.36 4.50 -15.77
CA MET A 101 -2.58 5.30 -15.85
C MET A 101 -2.70 6.22 -14.63
N ALA A 102 -2.83 7.53 -14.86
CA ALA A 102 -3.10 8.48 -13.80
C ALA A 102 -4.57 8.35 -13.33
N LEU A 103 -4.76 8.00 -12.06
CA LEU A 103 -6.07 7.96 -11.40
C LEU A 103 -6.46 9.35 -10.88
N MET A 104 -5.47 10.10 -10.35
CA MET A 104 -5.59 11.52 -10.01
C MET A 104 -4.35 12.22 -10.55
N PRO A 105 -4.50 13.24 -11.40
CA PRO A 105 -3.36 13.96 -11.98
C PRO A 105 -2.42 14.54 -10.93
N LEU A 106 -1.13 14.64 -11.24
CA LEU A 106 -0.15 15.25 -10.35
C LEU A 106 -0.31 16.77 -10.33
N GLN A 107 -0.93 17.30 -9.27
CA GLN A 107 -1.22 18.74 -9.11
C GLN A 107 -1.40 19.10 -7.63
N GLN A 108 -1.77 20.34 -7.35
CA GLN A 108 -2.17 20.78 -6.03
C GLN A 108 -3.59 20.30 -5.71
N TYR A 109 -3.80 19.85 -4.47
CA TYR A 109 -5.09 19.50 -3.89
C TYR A 109 -5.26 20.20 -2.52
N PRO A 110 -6.47 20.30 -1.98
CA PRO A 110 -6.70 20.95 -0.68
C PRO A 110 -5.87 20.39 0.49
N PHE A 111 -5.42 19.14 0.38
CA PHE A 111 -4.69 18.42 1.42
C PHE A 111 -3.18 18.30 1.14
N SER A 112 -2.69 18.72 -0.03
CA SER A 112 -1.27 18.69 -0.38
C SER A 112 -0.96 19.65 -1.51
N GLU A 113 0.18 20.36 -1.43
CA GLU A 113 0.66 21.24 -2.50
C GLU A 113 1.08 20.48 -3.77
N ARG A 114 1.38 19.19 -3.63
CA ARG A 114 1.71 18.31 -4.75
C ARG A 114 1.29 16.88 -4.41
N TYR A 115 0.31 16.37 -5.11
CA TYR A 115 -0.20 15.02 -4.96
C TYR A 115 -0.60 14.46 -6.32
N GLY A 116 -0.39 13.16 -6.51
CA GLY A 116 -0.88 12.41 -7.65
C GLY A 116 -1.11 10.95 -7.28
N TRP A 117 -2.07 10.31 -7.94
CA TRP A 117 -2.37 8.90 -7.78
C TRP A 117 -2.26 8.22 -9.14
N VAL A 118 -1.44 7.18 -9.25
CA VAL A 118 -1.13 6.49 -10.50
C VAL A 118 -1.16 4.98 -10.31
N GLN A 119 -1.65 4.25 -11.29
CA GLN A 119 -1.32 2.84 -11.47
C GLN A 119 -0.13 2.78 -12.43
N ASP A 120 0.91 2.05 -12.05
CA ASP A 120 2.06 1.84 -12.91
C ASP A 120 1.77 0.84 -14.06
N LYS A 121 2.77 0.57 -14.88
CA LYS A 121 2.65 -0.35 -16.03
C LYS A 121 2.26 -1.79 -15.66
N TYR A 122 2.41 -2.18 -14.39
CA TYR A 122 1.97 -3.47 -13.86
C TYR A 122 0.59 -3.41 -13.20
N GLY A 123 0.01 -2.21 -13.07
CA GLY A 123 -1.26 -1.97 -12.40
C GLY A 123 -1.18 -1.74 -10.89
N LEU A 124 0.03 -1.77 -10.30
CA LEU A 124 0.21 -1.45 -8.88
C LEU A 124 -0.05 0.04 -8.64
N SER A 125 -0.71 0.36 -7.56
CA SER A 125 -1.27 1.69 -7.29
C SER A 125 -0.41 2.48 -6.31
N TRP A 126 0.05 3.67 -6.72
CA TRP A 126 0.95 4.55 -5.97
C TRP A 126 0.34 5.93 -5.77
N GLN A 127 0.41 6.45 -4.55
CA GLN A 127 -0.04 7.79 -4.20
C GLN A 127 1.18 8.63 -3.78
N LEU A 128 1.60 9.55 -4.64
CA LEU A 128 2.74 10.42 -4.37
C LEU A 128 2.27 11.67 -3.63
N PHE A 129 2.86 11.95 -2.49
CA PHE A 129 2.41 12.98 -1.58
C PHE A 129 3.57 13.86 -1.13
N LEU A 130 3.49 15.17 -1.40
CA LEU A 130 4.40 16.16 -0.81
C LEU A 130 3.88 16.51 0.58
N ALA A 131 4.63 16.12 1.60
CA ALA A 131 4.26 16.35 3.00
C ALA A 131 4.36 17.83 3.38
N ASN A 132 3.54 18.23 4.35
CA ASN A 132 3.70 19.54 4.97
C ASN A 132 4.95 19.50 5.87
N PRO A 133 5.95 20.36 5.65
CA PRO A 133 7.19 20.39 6.44
C PRO A 133 6.99 20.74 7.92
N LYS A 134 5.81 21.25 8.28
CA LYS A 134 5.40 21.53 9.67
C LYS A 134 4.45 20.46 10.22
N GLY A 135 4.17 19.42 9.43
CA GLY A 135 3.29 18.32 9.82
C GLY A 135 4.01 17.23 10.62
N GLU A 136 3.27 16.18 10.95
CA GLU A 136 3.86 15.01 11.59
C GLU A 136 4.78 14.26 10.63
N GLU A 137 5.89 13.77 11.16
CA GLU A 137 6.80 12.91 10.43
C GLU A 137 6.11 11.60 10.04
N ARG A 138 6.29 11.18 8.79
CA ARG A 138 5.70 9.95 8.25
C ARG A 138 6.76 9.06 7.64
N PRO A 139 6.59 7.73 7.69
CA PRO A 139 7.38 6.80 6.88
C PRO A 139 7.27 7.14 5.39
N PHE A 140 8.34 6.85 4.65
CA PHE A 140 8.38 7.15 3.22
C PHE A 140 7.31 6.35 2.45
N ILE A 141 7.16 5.05 2.73
CA ILE A 141 6.14 4.20 2.11
C ILE A 141 5.12 3.75 3.17
N ILE A 142 3.83 3.92 2.88
CA ILE A 142 2.71 3.57 3.76
C ILE A 142 1.64 2.83 2.94
N PRO A 143 1.27 1.59 3.29
CA PRO A 143 0.12 0.91 2.69
C PRO A 143 -1.18 1.65 3.00
N SER A 144 -2.06 1.75 2.01
CA SER A 144 -3.39 2.37 2.12
C SER A 144 -4.47 1.43 1.63
N LEU A 145 -5.50 1.25 2.45
CA LEU A 145 -6.64 0.38 2.20
C LEU A 145 -7.86 1.24 1.85
N MET A 146 -8.50 0.97 0.72
CA MET A 146 -9.70 1.68 0.27
C MET A 146 -10.91 0.76 0.28
N PHE A 147 -11.81 1.00 1.20
CA PHE A 147 -13.04 0.23 1.40
C PHE A 147 -14.12 0.74 0.46
N VAL A 148 -14.48 -0.07 -0.54
CA VAL A 148 -15.40 0.27 -1.62
C VAL A 148 -16.51 -0.77 -1.79
N GLY A 149 -17.54 -0.46 -2.55
CA GLY A 149 -18.61 -1.40 -2.91
C GLY A 149 -19.30 -1.97 -1.65
N LYS A 150 -19.32 -3.31 -1.52
CA LYS A 150 -19.96 -4.01 -0.40
C LYS A 150 -19.33 -3.74 0.97
N VAL A 151 -18.08 -3.30 0.99
CA VAL A 151 -17.35 -3.01 2.24
C VAL A 151 -17.17 -1.51 2.48
N SER A 152 -17.79 -0.66 1.65
CA SER A 152 -17.82 0.79 1.89
C SER A 152 -18.47 1.10 3.26
N GLY A 153 -17.84 1.98 4.04
CA GLY A 153 -18.23 2.30 5.41
C GLY A 153 -17.70 1.32 6.47
N LYS A 154 -16.85 0.36 6.09
CA LYS A 154 -16.30 -0.65 7.00
C LYS A 154 -14.83 -0.37 7.41
N ALA A 155 -14.23 0.74 6.98
CA ALA A 155 -12.85 1.05 7.31
C ALA A 155 -12.61 1.12 8.83
N GLU A 156 -13.49 1.77 9.58
CA GLU A 156 -13.35 1.86 11.05
C GLU A 156 -13.50 0.51 11.75
N GLU A 157 -14.44 -0.32 11.30
CA GLU A 157 -14.62 -1.67 11.83
C GLU A 157 -13.37 -2.53 11.60
N ALA A 158 -12.81 -2.48 10.39
CA ALA A 158 -11.58 -3.20 10.05
C ALA A 158 -10.37 -2.68 10.85
N ILE A 159 -10.21 -1.36 10.99
CA ILE A 159 -9.15 -0.78 11.80
C ILE A 159 -9.25 -1.29 13.24
N ASN A 160 -10.41 -1.20 13.87
CA ASN A 160 -10.63 -1.65 15.25
C ASN A 160 -10.36 -3.14 15.41
N PHE A 161 -10.74 -3.95 14.43
CA PHE A 161 -10.41 -5.37 14.41
C PHE A 161 -8.90 -5.60 14.40
N TYR A 162 -8.16 -5.00 13.48
CA TYR A 162 -6.70 -5.14 13.41
C TYR A 162 -5.99 -4.63 14.67
N LEU A 163 -6.43 -3.50 15.24
CA LEU A 163 -5.91 -3.00 16.51
C LEU A 163 -6.14 -3.99 17.66
N SER A 164 -7.19 -4.81 17.62
CA SER A 164 -7.49 -5.84 18.63
C SER A 164 -6.65 -7.11 18.48
N VAL A 165 -6.20 -7.40 17.25
CA VAL A 165 -5.45 -8.62 16.91
C VAL A 165 -3.95 -8.41 17.09
N PHE A 166 -3.41 -7.30 16.58
CA PHE A 166 -1.98 -7.04 16.56
C PHE A 166 -1.52 -6.28 17.79
N LYS A 167 -0.37 -6.70 18.34
CA LYS A 167 0.32 -5.98 19.41
C LYS A 167 0.94 -4.69 18.89
N ASN A 168 1.43 -3.82 19.79
CA ASN A 168 2.09 -2.56 19.40
C ASN A 168 1.31 -1.75 18.35
N SER A 169 0.00 -1.68 18.56
CA SER A 169 -0.95 -1.09 17.62
C SER A 169 -1.71 0.05 18.27
N LYS A 170 -2.02 1.09 17.51
CA LYS A 170 -2.82 2.22 17.97
C LYS A 170 -3.51 2.94 16.83
N LEU A 171 -4.68 3.49 17.13
CA LEU A 171 -5.35 4.44 16.26
C LEU A 171 -4.56 5.75 16.22
N GLY A 172 -4.41 6.31 15.02
CA GLY A 172 -3.86 7.64 14.80
C GLY A 172 -4.95 8.66 14.48
N PHE A 173 -4.74 9.45 13.43
CA PHE A 173 -5.68 10.46 12.99
C PHE A 173 -6.87 9.85 12.25
N VAL A 174 -8.07 10.41 12.47
CA VAL A 174 -9.30 10.04 11.75
C VAL A 174 -10.02 11.30 11.31
N ALA A 175 -10.16 11.47 9.99
CA ALA A 175 -11.08 12.43 9.39
C ALA A 175 -12.33 11.69 8.91
N ARG A 176 -13.48 12.30 9.06
CA ARG A 176 -14.78 11.72 8.69
C ARG A 176 -15.47 12.55 7.63
N TYR A 177 -16.24 11.90 6.79
CA TYR A 177 -17.15 12.60 5.89
C TYR A 177 -18.21 13.39 6.68
N SER A 178 -18.43 14.61 6.24
CA SER A 178 -19.45 15.50 6.78
C SER A 178 -20.74 15.37 5.96
N LYS A 179 -21.85 15.90 6.50
CA LYS A 179 -23.10 16.03 5.76
C LYS A 179 -22.88 16.86 4.48
N GLY A 180 -23.48 16.42 3.37
CA GLY A 180 -23.36 17.09 2.06
C GLY A 180 -22.17 16.64 1.22
N GLN A 181 -21.55 15.52 1.57
CA GLN A 181 -20.44 14.91 0.81
C GLN A 181 -20.87 13.59 0.11
N GLU A 182 -22.15 13.50 -0.26
CA GLU A 182 -22.69 12.34 -0.98
C GLU A 182 -21.85 12.03 -2.26
N PRO A 183 -21.71 10.75 -2.65
CA PRO A 183 -22.38 9.56 -2.13
C PRO A 183 -21.79 9.02 -0.82
N ASP A 184 -20.70 9.59 -0.32
CA ASP A 184 -20.06 9.14 0.90
C ASP A 184 -20.92 9.47 2.11
N LYS A 185 -21.15 8.47 3.00
CA LYS A 185 -22.05 8.59 4.14
C LYS A 185 -21.40 9.40 5.26
N GLU A 186 -22.15 10.37 5.81
CA GLU A 186 -21.72 11.12 7.00
C GLU A 186 -21.24 10.19 8.12
N GLY A 187 -20.10 10.52 8.71
CA GLY A 187 -19.47 9.79 9.81
C GLY A 187 -18.56 8.65 9.38
N THR A 188 -18.61 8.17 8.12
CA THR A 188 -17.63 7.17 7.62
C THR A 188 -16.24 7.77 7.44
N VAL A 189 -15.23 6.93 7.31
CA VAL A 189 -13.81 7.33 7.31
C VAL A 189 -13.43 7.96 5.98
N MET A 190 -13.29 9.28 5.94
CA MET A 190 -12.75 9.99 4.79
C MET A 190 -11.23 9.73 4.65
N PHE A 191 -10.51 9.68 5.75
CA PHE A 191 -9.11 9.30 5.84
C PHE A 191 -8.77 8.92 7.27
N SER A 192 -8.01 7.87 7.46
CA SER A 192 -7.42 7.49 8.75
C SER A 192 -6.01 7.01 8.56
N ASN A 193 -5.18 7.24 9.56
CA ASN A 193 -3.94 6.49 9.74
C ASN A 193 -3.97 5.72 11.07
N PHE A 194 -3.29 4.58 11.11
CA PHE A 194 -3.21 3.73 12.28
C PHE A 194 -1.91 2.92 12.26
N ILE A 195 -1.46 2.49 13.41
CA ILE A 195 -0.24 1.71 13.55
C ILE A 195 -0.61 0.28 13.88
N ILE A 196 -0.04 -0.67 13.16
CA ILE A 196 -0.06 -2.11 13.44
C ILE A 196 1.39 -2.59 13.51
N GLU A 197 1.77 -3.20 14.62
CA GLU A 197 3.14 -3.69 14.87
C GLU A 197 4.23 -2.65 14.56
N ASN A 198 4.03 -1.43 15.05
CA ASN A 198 4.88 -0.26 14.79
C ASN A 198 4.97 0.17 13.31
N GLN A 199 4.10 -0.33 12.44
CA GLN A 199 4.04 0.06 11.05
C GLN A 199 2.81 0.93 10.79
N LEU A 200 3.00 2.06 10.11
CA LEU A 200 1.91 2.96 9.76
C LEU A 200 1.16 2.43 8.54
N PHE A 201 -0.16 2.45 8.65
CA PHE A 201 -1.12 2.16 7.59
C PHE A 201 -2.08 3.33 7.42
N ALA A 202 -2.70 3.43 6.26
CA ALA A 202 -3.82 4.33 6.01
C ALA A 202 -5.06 3.54 5.60
N ALA A 203 -6.24 4.11 5.85
CA ALA A 203 -7.51 3.57 5.36
C ALA A 203 -8.49 4.69 5.01
N ILE A 204 -9.31 4.43 4.01
CA ILE A 204 -10.39 5.31 3.56
C ILE A 204 -11.64 4.50 3.21
N ASP A 205 -12.81 5.06 3.44
CA ASP A 205 -14.06 4.60 2.83
C ASP A 205 -14.33 5.38 1.54
N SER A 206 -14.94 4.74 0.55
CA SER A 206 -15.54 5.43 -0.58
C SER A 206 -16.82 4.73 -1.02
N ALA A 207 -17.92 5.46 -1.01
CA ALA A 207 -19.20 5.01 -1.53
C ALA A 207 -19.41 5.34 -3.02
N ARG A 208 -18.41 5.91 -3.68
CA ARG A 208 -18.44 6.17 -5.12
C ARG A 208 -18.50 4.86 -5.89
N MET A 209 -19.05 4.90 -7.09
CA MET A 209 -19.06 3.73 -7.96
C MET A 209 -17.63 3.36 -8.38
N HIS A 210 -17.20 2.20 -7.94
CA HIS A 210 -15.94 1.59 -8.30
C HIS A 210 -16.23 0.19 -8.86
N ASP A 211 -15.51 -0.21 -9.89
CA ASP A 211 -15.58 -1.54 -10.52
C ASP A 211 -14.58 -2.54 -9.93
N PHE A 212 -13.96 -2.17 -8.80
CA PHE A 212 -12.98 -2.97 -8.09
C PHE A 212 -13.32 -3.11 -6.60
N GLY A 213 -12.61 -4.00 -5.93
CA GLY A 213 -12.64 -4.20 -4.48
C GLY A 213 -11.40 -4.98 -4.04
N PHE A 214 -11.30 -5.30 -2.76
CA PHE A 214 -10.20 -6.12 -2.28
C PHE A 214 -10.18 -7.47 -2.98
N ASN A 215 -8.98 -7.88 -3.37
CA ASN A 215 -8.67 -9.20 -3.89
C ASN A 215 -7.27 -9.64 -3.41
N GLU A 216 -6.84 -10.80 -3.79
CA GLU A 216 -5.62 -11.44 -3.34
C GLU A 216 -4.34 -10.96 -4.07
N ALA A 217 -4.47 -10.01 -5.02
CA ALA A 217 -3.30 -9.48 -5.74
C ALA A 217 -2.31 -8.77 -4.82
N ILE A 218 -2.79 -8.16 -3.74
CA ILE A 218 -1.96 -7.65 -2.66
C ILE A 218 -2.40 -8.27 -1.36
N SER A 219 -1.48 -8.94 -0.69
CA SER A 219 -1.66 -9.50 0.64
C SER A 219 -0.57 -9.00 1.59
N PHE A 220 -0.73 -9.26 2.88
CA PHE A 220 0.25 -8.88 3.91
C PHE A 220 0.67 -10.13 4.66
N ILE A 221 1.96 -10.47 4.55
CA ILE A 221 2.55 -11.60 5.26
C ILE A 221 2.83 -11.17 6.69
N VAL A 222 2.34 -11.95 7.66
CA VAL A 222 2.67 -11.77 9.07
C VAL A 222 3.84 -12.70 9.40
N ASN A 223 5.01 -12.14 9.66
CA ASN A 223 6.20 -12.90 10.04
C ASN A 223 6.09 -13.34 11.50
N CYS A 224 6.13 -14.65 11.75
CA CYS A 224 6.03 -15.25 13.08
C CYS A 224 7.35 -15.94 13.45
N ASP A 225 7.83 -15.70 14.65
CA ASP A 225 9.10 -16.28 15.15
C ASP A 225 8.88 -17.67 15.78
N THR A 226 7.64 -17.99 16.20
CA THR A 226 7.28 -19.26 16.83
C THR A 226 5.97 -19.82 16.27
N GLN A 227 5.78 -21.15 16.46
CA GLN A 227 4.53 -21.81 16.11
C GLN A 227 3.34 -21.24 16.92
N GLU A 228 3.52 -20.94 18.19
CA GLU A 228 2.48 -20.37 19.05
C GLU A 228 2.00 -19.01 18.51
N GLU A 229 2.92 -18.18 18.05
CA GLU A 229 2.57 -16.89 17.44
C GLU A 229 1.82 -17.07 16.11
N LEU A 230 2.25 -17.99 15.29
CA LEU A 230 1.55 -18.33 14.04
C LEU A 230 0.12 -18.81 14.33
N ASP A 231 -0.05 -19.73 15.28
CA ASP A 231 -1.35 -20.26 15.69
C ASP A 231 -2.26 -19.15 16.24
N TYR A 232 -1.69 -18.19 17.00
CA TYR A 232 -2.41 -17.04 17.49
C TYR A 232 -2.97 -16.19 16.33
N TYR A 233 -2.13 -15.76 15.39
CA TYR A 233 -2.59 -14.94 14.27
C TYR A 233 -3.53 -15.70 13.35
N TRP A 234 -3.25 -16.96 13.08
CA TRP A 234 -4.13 -17.83 12.30
C TRP A 234 -5.53 -17.91 12.92
N GLY A 235 -5.60 -18.18 14.22
CA GLY A 235 -6.90 -18.28 14.91
C GLY A 235 -7.64 -16.94 15.12
N LYS A 236 -6.96 -15.80 14.98
CA LYS A 236 -7.57 -14.47 15.13
C LYS A 236 -8.02 -13.86 13.81
N LEU A 237 -7.37 -14.23 12.70
CA LEU A 237 -7.63 -13.66 11.37
C LEU A 237 -8.62 -14.51 10.55
N LEU A 238 -8.90 -15.76 10.95
CA LEU A 238 -9.96 -16.62 10.43
C LEU A 238 -11.27 -16.38 11.17
#